data_4b77c78968dd214584fa6a592b0c05dc
#
_entry.id   4b77c78968dd214584fa6a592b0c05dc
#
_cell.length_a   1.000
_cell.length_b   1.000
_cell.length_c   1.000
_cell.angle_alpha   90.00
_cell.angle_beta   90.00
_cell.angle_gamma   90.00
#
_symmetry.space_group_name_H-M   'P 1'
#
loop_
_entity.id
_entity.type
_entity.pdbx_description
1 polymer ?
#
loop_
_entity_poly.entity_id
_entity_poly.type
_entity_poly.pdbx_seq_one_letter_code
_entity_poly.pdbx_strand_id
1 'polypeptide(L)'
;MAKHLFTSESVTEGHPDKVCDQISDAVLDKILSQDKNAHVACEVTATTGMIHVMGEISTDCYVDIADVARKVVNNIGYNDPKCGFDGNTCAVLTSIDAQSPDIAMGVNESLELKDGESDTDNQIGAGDQGMMFGYACDETPELMPMPISLAHKLAKQLTKVRKDGTLSYLRPDGKTQVTVEYDDDKIVGIDTVVISTQHDEDVTLEQIRKDLIEYVIKPIIPSELMNENTKIFVNPTGRFVIGGPVGDSGLTGRKIIVDTYGGFSRHGGGAFSGKDPTKVDRSAAYYSRYIAKNIVAAKLAKKCEIQLAYAIGVAKPVSIMVDTFGTSKYSNEELANAVEKVFDCRPQSIIRQLKLTETKYLPLAAYGHMGREELGVEWEKTNKVDELLKAVG
;
A
#
# COMPACT_ATOMS: atom_id res chain seq x y z
N MET A 1 -20.28 -11.93 -24.88
CA MET A 1 -19.55 -11.39 -23.73
C MET A 1 -18.42 -10.51 -24.23
N ALA A 2 -18.14 -9.40 -23.59
CA ALA A 2 -17.32 -8.38 -24.22
C ALA A 2 -15.89 -8.45 -23.71
N LYS A 3 -14.92 -8.56 -24.61
CA LYS A 3 -13.52 -8.30 -24.28
C LYS A 3 -13.40 -6.89 -23.73
N HIS A 4 -12.64 -6.74 -22.65
CA HIS A 4 -12.35 -5.44 -22.07
C HIS A 4 -10.88 -5.35 -21.64
N LEU A 5 -10.39 -4.13 -21.53
CA LEU A 5 -9.05 -3.83 -21.06
C LEU A 5 -9.13 -3.24 -19.66
N PHE A 6 -8.23 -3.67 -18.77
CA PHE A 6 -8.06 -3.05 -17.47
C PHE A 6 -6.60 -2.68 -17.22
N THR A 7 -6.38 -1.48 -16.71
CA THR A 7 -5.04 -0.93 -16.53
C THR A 7 -4.80 -0.58 -15.07
N SER A 8 -3.63 -1.00 -14.56
CA SER A 8 -3.13 -0.53 -13.27
C SER A 8 -1.71 0.01 -13.42
N GLU A 9 -1.35 0.94 -12.54
CA GLU A 9 -0.01 1.52 -12.47
C GLU A 9 0.65 1.28 -11.14
N SER A 10 1.98 1.32 -11.12
CA SER A 10 2.81 1.36 -9.93
C SER A 10 3.97 2.32 -10.14
N VAL A 11 4.64 2.65 -9.04
CA VAL A 11 5.80 3.54 -9.05
C VAL A 11 6.94 2.94 -8.25
N THR A 12 8.17 3.37 -8.55
CA THR A 12 9.35 2.96 -7.80
C THR A 12 9.42 3.66 -6.44
N GLU A 13 10.31 3.17 -5.57
CA GLU A 13 10.60 3.78 -4.27
C GLU A 13 11.11 5.23 -4.38
N GLY A 14 11.68 5.61 -5.54
CA GLY A 14 12.19 6.96 -5.80
C GLY A 14 11.16 7.94 -6.34
N HIS A 15 9.92 7.52 -6.60
CA HIS A 15 8.84 8.47 -6.95
C HIS A 15 8.62 9.45 -5.79
N PRO A 16 8.44 10.76 -6.03
CA PRO A 16 8.34 11.78 -4.98
C PRO A 16 7.34 11.46 -3.87
N ASP A 17 6.12 11.04 -4.22
CA ASP A 17 5.11 10.64 -3.23
C ASP A 17 5.57 9.42 -2.41
N LYS A 18 6.25 8.47 -3.04
CA LYS A 18 6.75 7.28 -2.34
C LYS A 18 7.99 7.56 -1.48
N VAL A 19 8.78 8.54 -1.81
CA VAL A 19 9.82 9.07 -0.90
C VAL A 19 9.15 9.58 0.39
N CYS A 20 8.07 10.35 0.26
CA CYS A 20 7.33 10.87 1.41
C CYS A 20 6.70 9.75 2.25
N ASP A 21 6.04 8.78 1.62
CA ASP A 21 5.45 7.63 2.30
C ASP A 21 6.50 6.82 3.07
N GLN A 22 7.67 6.58 2.48
CA GLN A 22 8.76 5.86 3.13
C GLN A 22 9.34 6.63 4.32
N ILE A 23 9.47 7.95 4.24
CA ILE A 23 9.93 8.76 5.36
C ILE A 23 8.90 8.72 6.50
N SER A 24 7.61 8.89 6.20
CA SER A 24 6.52 8.82 7.18
C SER A 24 6.51 7.49 7.93
N ASP A 25 6.61 6.37 7.21
CA ASP A 25 6.63 5.04 7.82
C ASP A 25 7.94 4.71 8.53
N ALA A 26 9.08 5.27 8.08
CA ALA A 26 10.34 5.13 8.80
C ALA A 26 10.33 5.86 10.16
N VAL A 27 9.71 7.04 10.22
CA VAL A 27 9.49 7.78 11.48
C VAL A 27 8.58 6.95 12.41
N LEU A 28 7.47 6.43 11.89
CA LEU A 28 6.56 5.56 12.63
C LEU A 28 7.28 4.32 13.18
N ASP A 29 8.02 3.59 12.34
CA ASP A 29 8.77 2.40 12.75
C ASP A 29 9.78 2.70 13.86
N LYS A 30 10.45 3.87 13.75
CA LYS A 30 11.43 4.29 14.76
C LYS A 30 10.79 4.60 16.11
N ILE A 31 9.59 5.21 16.10
CA ILE A 31 8.82 5.48 17.31
C ILE A 31 8.29 4.17 17.91
N LEU A 32 7.57 3.34 17.14
CA LEU A 32 6.97 2.10 17.63
C LEU A 32 8.00 1.08 18.14
N SER A 33 9.25 1.18 17.67
CA SER A 33 10.34 0.33 18.19
C SER A 33 10.73 0.67 19.63
N GLN A 34 10.37 1.85 20.14
CA GLN A 34 10.70 2.35 21.47
C GLN A 34 9.44 2.53 22.34
N ASP A 35 8.33 2.97 21.74
CA ASP A 35 7.05 3.22 22.39
C ASP A 35 5.91 2.64 21.54
N LYS A 36 5.42 1.48 21.95
CA LYS A 36 4.33 0.76 21.25
C LYS A 36 2.95 1.42 21.43
N ASN A 37 2.83 2.33 22.39
CA ASN A 37 1.58 3.04 22.71
C ASN A 37 1.54 4.45 22.09
N ALA A 38 2.56 4.81 21.33
CA ALA A 38 2.62 6.12 20.69
C ALA A 38 1.45 6.33 19.71
N HIS A 39 0.93 7.56 19.72
CA HIS A 39 -0.02 8.02 18.69
C HIS A 39 0.74 8.84 17.66
N VAL A 40 0.67 8.39 16.40
CA VAL A 40 1.44 8.95 15.29
C VAL A 40 0.53 9.19 14.10
N ALA A 41 0.51 10.44 13.65
CA ALA A 41 0.01 10.87 12.35
C ALA A 41 1.11 11.73 11.73
N CYS A 42 1.99 11.10 10.94
CA CYS A 42 3.17 11.73 10.36
C CYS A 42 3.00 11.89 8.86
N GLU A 43 3.04 13.11 8.38
CA GLU A 43 2.94 13.45 6.98
C GLU A 43 4.23 14.12 6.51
N VAL A 44 4.56 13.94 5.23
CA VAL A 44 5.80 14.47 4.64
C VAL A 44 5.49 15.11 3.30
N THR A 45 6.13 16.23 3.04
CA THR A 45 6.24 16.80 1.72
C THR A 45 7.69 16.87 1.28
N ALA A 46 7.95 16.64 0.01
CA ALA A 46 9.28 16.76 -0.58
C ALA A 46 9.20 17.56 -1.88
N THR A 47 10.14 18.48 -2.06
CA THR A 47 10.28 19.28 -3.27
C THR A 47 11.74 19.62 -3.49
N THR A 48 12.06 20.46 -4.49
CA THR A 48 13.45 20.84 -4.80
C THR A 48 14.23 21.25 -3.55
N GLY A 49 15.22 20.43 -3.17
CA GLY A 49 16.16 20.70 -2.07
C GLY A 49 15.55 20.68 -0.66
N MET A 50 14.29 20.27 -0.47
CA MET A 50 13.64 20.33 0.83
C MET A 50 12.74 19.13 1.11
N ILE A 51 12.75 18.69 2.37
CA ILE A 51 11.80 17.77 2.99
C ILE A 51 11.16 18.50 4.17
N HIS A 52 9.84 18.44 4.29
CA HIS A 52 9.13 18.92 5.47
C HIS A 52 8.33 17.77 6.07
N VAL A 53 8.64 17.42 7.31
CA VAL A 53 7.94 16.42 8.11
C VAL A 53 7.02 17.14 9.08
N MET A 54 5.74 16.82 9.05
CA MET A 54 4.71 17.49 9.84
C MET A 54 3.70 16.49 10.39
N GLY A 55 2.90 16.91 11.33
CA GLY A 55 1.80 16.11 11.88
C GLY A 55 1.74 16.10 13.39
N GLU A 56 0.95 15.19 13.94
CA GLU A 56 0.72 15.04 15.37
C GLU A 56 1.36 13.75 15.88
N ILE A 57 2.28 13.89 16.84
CA ILE A 57 2.97 12.76 17.47
C ILE A 57 2.96 12.93 18.97
N SER A 58 2.33 11.95 19.65
CA SER A 58 2.36 11.83 21.11
C SER A 58 3.11 10.55 21.49
N THR A 59 4.28 10.70 22.10
CA THR A 59 5.16 9.59 22.47
C THR A 59 6.07 9.98 23.63
N ASP A 60 6.52 8.99 24.38
CA ASP A 60 7.50 9.16 25.47
C ASP A 60 8.95 9.02 24.97
N CYS A 61 9.18 8.72 23.70
CA CYS A 61 10.53 8.56 23.14
C CYS A 61 10.98 9.76 22.31
N TYR A 62 12.30 9.89 22.15
CA TYR A 62 12.90 10.86 21.23
C TYR A 62 13.33 10.17 19.92
N VAL A 63 13.02 10.81 18.82
CA VAL A 63 13.47 10.39 17.48
C VAL A 63 14.07 11.58 16.75
N ASP A 64 15.29 11.42 16.25
CA ASP A 64 15.89 12.37 15.31
C ASP A 64 15.26 12.19 13.93
N ILE A 65 14.18 12.91 13.69
CA ILE A 65 13.38 12.85 12.46
C ILE A 65 14.23 13.24 11.25
N ALA A 66 15.12 14.23 11.39
CA ALA A 66 15.96 14.66 10.28
C ALA A 66 16.95 13.56 9.85
N ASP A 67 17.57 12.87 10.82
CA ASP A 67 18.44 11.73 10.53
C ASP A 67 17.69 10.56 9.87
N VAL A 68 16.47 10.26 10.34
CA VAL A 68 15.60 9.23 9.73
C VAL A 68 15.30 9.59 8.28
N ALA A 69 14.84 10.81 8.00
CA ALA A 69 14.51 11.26 6.66
C ALA A 69 15.71 11.16 5.70
N ARG A 70 16.90 11.63 6.13
CA ARG A 70 18.14 11.56 5.35
C ARG A 70 18.54 10.12 5.02
N LYS A 71 18.44 9.21 5.99
CA LYS A 71 18.75 7.79 5.80
C LYS A 71 17.83 7.14 4.77
N VAL A 72 16.53 7.43 4.81
CA VAL A 72 15.58 6.93 3.83
C VAL A 72 15.93 7.43 2.42
N VAL A 73 16.14 8.72 2.26
CA VAL A 73 16.46 9.34 0.95
C VAL A 73 17.76 8.78 0.38
N ASN A 74 18.81 8.63 1.21
CA ASN A 74 20.07 8.05 0.79
C ASN A 74 19.92 6.57 0.40
N ASN A 75 19.15 5.79 1.15
CA ASN A 75 18.90 4.37 0.86
C ASN A 75 18.09 4.17 -0.44
N ILE A 76 17.21 5.08 -0.78
CA ILE A 76 16.51 5.11 -2.07
C ILE A 76 17.51 5.32 -3.22
N GLY A 77 18.58 6.07 -2.99
CA GLY A 77 19.64 6.35 -3.99
C GLY A 77 19.69 7.82 -4.42
N TYR A 78 19.03 8.72 -3.69
CA TYR A 78 19.22 10.15 -3.82
C TYR A 78 20.38 10.61 -2.94
N ASN A 79 21.58 10.21 -3.31
CA ASN A 79 22.85 10.48 -2.63
C ASN A 79 23.96 10.98 -3.55
N ASP A 80 23.58 11.34 -4.78
CA ASP A 80 24.45 11.93 -5.80
C ASP A 80 23.85 13.28 -6.23
N PRO A 81 24.61 14.40 -6.11
CA PRO A 81 24.18 15.72 -6.58
C PRO A 81 23.69 15.77 -8.03
N LYS A 82 24.15 14.85 -8.88
CA LYS A 82 23.70 14.73 -10.27
C LYS A 82 22.22 14.38 -10.39
N CYS A 83 21.61 13.75 -9.36
CA CYS A 83 20.18 13.50 -9.31
C CYS A 83 19.34 14.76 -9.06
N GLY A 84 19.99 15.88 -8.71
CA GLY A 84 19.34 17.14 -8.37
C GLY A 84 18.70 17.17 -6.99
N PHE A 85 18.58 16.01 -6.32
CA PHE A 85 18.11 15.85 -4.95
C PHE A 85 19.09 14.95 -4.20
N ASP A 86 19.50 15.38 -3.00
CA ASP A 86 20.53 14.68 -2.22
C ASP A 86 20.16 14.70 -0.74
N GLY A 87 20.00 13.52 -0.16
CA GLY A 87 19.66 13.35 1.26
C GLY A 87 20.69 13.91 2.22
N ASN A 88 21.97 14.07 1.80
CA ASN A 88 23.00 14.63 2.64
C ASN A 88 22.92 16.17 2.76
N THR A 89 22.40 16.84 1.72
CA THR A 89 22.45 18.31 1.59
C THR A 89 21.08 18.99 1.57
N CYS A 90 19.98 18.26 1.33
CA CYS A 90 18.64 18.84 1.34
C CYS A 90 18.28 19.43 2.72
N ALA A 91 17.47 20.47 2.73
CA ALA A 91 16.88 20.97 3.98
C ALA A 91 15.86 19.97 4.53
N VAL A 92 15.88 19.72 5.84
CA VAL A 92 14.84 18.94 6.52
C VAL A 92 14.22 19.83 7.59
N LEU A 93 12.94 20.15 7.41
CA LEU A 93 12.13 20.94 8.35
C LEU A 93 11.18 20.00 9.09
N THR A 94 10.86 20.35 10.32
CA THR A 94 9.91 19.61 11.15
C THR A 94 8.88 20.57 11.76
N SER A 95 7.59 20.18 11.71
CA SER A 95 6.47 20.86 12.37
C SER A 95 5.61 19.78 13.02
N ILE A 96 5.98 19.39 14.23
CA ILE A 96 5.34 18.31 14.98
C ILE A 96 4.67 18.88 16.22
N ASP A 97 3.39 18.60 16.35
CA ASP A 97 2.58 18.95 17.53
C ASP A 97 2.15 17.68 18.28
N ALA A 98 1.66 17.84 19.51
CA ALA A 98 1.02 16.76 20.24
C ALA A 98 -0.42 16.53 19.72
N GLN A 99 -0.93 15.30 19.83
CA GLN A 99 -2.33 15.00 19.50
C GLN A 99 -3.29 15.89 20.31
N SER A 100 -4.36 16.40 19.66
CA SER A 100 -5.40 17.19 20.31
C SER A 100 -6.02 16.43 21.49
N PRO A 101 -6.14 17.05 22.68
CA PRO A 101 -6.82 16.45 23.83
C PRO A 101 -8.28 16.06 23.54
N ASP A 102 -8.98 16.81 22.70
CA ASP A 102 -10.38 16.52 22.33
C ASP A 102 -10.49 15.23 21.51
N ILE A 103 -9.55 14.98 20.60
CA ILE A 103 -9.47 13.73 19.86
C ILE A 103 -9.12 12.57 20.79
N ALA A 104 -8.14 12.76 21.68
CA ALA A 104 -7.70 11.74 22.63
C ALA A 104 -8.84 11.26 23.54
N MET A 105 -9.69 12.16 24.03
CA MET A 105 -10.85 11.79 24.86
C MET A 105 -11.87 10.90 24.13
N GLY A 106 -12.03 11.05 22.82
CA GLY A 106 -12.96 10.26 22.03
C GLY A 106 -12.42 8.88 21.65
N VAL A 107 -11.09 8.73 21.55
CA VAL A 107 -10.43 7.55 20.99
C VAL A 107 -9.88 6.62 22.08
N ASN A 108 -9.34 7.17 23.17
CA ASN A 108 -8.70 6.39 24.23
C ASN A 108 -9.69 5.55 25.07
N GLU A 109 -10.96 5.97 25.12
CA GLU A 109 -12.04 5.21 25.73
C GLU A 109 -13.23 5.19 24.78
N SER A 110 -13.61 3.99 24.33
CA SER A 110 -14.76 3.82 23.44
C SER A 110 -16.09 4.20 24.09
N LEU A 111 -17.10 4.43 23.27
CA LEU A 111 -18.47 4.67 23.74
C LEU A 111 -18.98 3.45 24.51
N GLU A 112 -18.71 2.24 24.05
CA GLU A 112 -19.11 0.97 24.69
C GLU A 112 -18.52 0.85 26.10
N LEU A 113 -17.27 1.24 26.30
CA LEU A 113 -16.64 1.24 27.60
C LEU A 113 -17.28 2.26 28.54
N LYS A 114 -17.59 3.48 28.04
CA LYS A 114 -18.28 4.54 28.78
C LYS A 114 -19.71 4.13 29.19
N ASP A 115 -20.36 3.30 28.37
CA ASP A 115 -21.69 2.74 28.64
C ASP A 115 -21.65 1.52 29.56
N GLY A 116 -20.44 1.11 30.03
CA GLY A 116 -20.27 0.10 31.07
C GLY A 116 -20.01 -1.31 30.54
N GLU A 117 -19.72 -1.50 29.24
CA GLU A 117 -19.25 -2.78 28.70
C GLU A 117 -17.82 -3.05 29.19
N SER A 118 -17.56 -4.23 29.77
CA SER A 118 -16.26 -4.57 30.38
C SER A 118 -15.33 -5.40 29.49
N ASP A 119 -15.68 -5.61 28.21
CA ASP A 119 -14.83 -6.35 27.28
C ASP A 119 -13.56 -5.55 26.96
N THR A 120 -12.40 -6.18 27.10
CA THR A 120 -11.09 -5.56 26.86
C THR A 120 -10.89 -5.11 25.40
N ASP A 121 -11.58 -5.74 24.45
CA ASP A 121 -11.53 -5.35 23.02
C ASP A 121 -12.40 -4.12 22.69
N ASN A 122 -13.21 -3.67 23.66
CA ASN A 122 -13.91 -2.38 23.61
C ASN A 122 -13.09 -1.22 24.21
N GLN A 123 -11.83 -1.42 24.58
CA GLN A 123 -11.04 -0.41 25.28
C GLN A 123 -10.88 0.88 24.44
N ILE A 124 -10.54 0.75 23.16
CA ILE A 124 -10.37 1.90 22.26
C ILE A 124 -11.48 1.96 21.21
N GLY A 125 -11.99 3.17 20.98
CA GLY A 125 -12.86 3.45 19.84
C GLY A 125 -12.07 3.64 18.55
N ALA A 126 -12.79 3.66 17.40
CA ALA A 126 -12.17 4.01 16.14
C ALA A 126 -11.57 5.43 16.19
N GLY A 127 -10.35 5.58 15.68
CA GLY A 127 -9.61 6.85 15.70
C GLY A 127 -10.20 7.94 14.81
N ASP A 128 -11.08 7.55 13.88
CA ASP A 128 -11.84 8.44 13.01
C ASP A 128 -13.12 7.74 12.53
N GLN A 129 -14.04 8.52 11.98
CA GLN A 129 -15.09 8.00 11.12
C GLN A 129 -14.52 7.62 9.75
N GLY A 130 -15.13 6.66 9.06
CA GLY A 130 -14.72 6.34 7.70
C GLY A 130 -15.18 4.98 7.24
N MET A 131 -14.87 4.68 5.98
CA MET A 131 -15.08 3.38 5.35
C MET A 131 -13.77 2.88 4.77
N MET A 132 -13.48 1.61 4.97
CA MET A 132 -12.25 0.96 4.52
C MET A 132 -12.61 -0.25 3.69
N PHE A 133 -11.83 -0.51 2.64
CA PHE A 133 -12.09 -1.60 1.71
C PHE A 133 -10.94 -2.59 1.69
N GLY A 134 -11.30 -3.86 1.54
CA GLY A 134 -10.38 -4.95 1.25
C GLY A 134 -10.86 -5.72 0.02
N TYR A 135 -9.94 -6.28 -0.74
CA TYR A 135 -10.24 -7.03 -1.94
C TYR A 135 -9.32 -8.24 -2.09
N ALA A 136 -9.82 -9.29 -2.71
CA ALA A 136 -9.05 -10.43 -3.18
C ALA A 136 -9.70 -11.05 -4.41
N CYS A 137 -8.90 -11.65 -5.28
CA CYS A 137 -9.37 -12.43 -6.42
C CYS A 137 -8.39 -13.57 -6.72
N ASP A 138 -8.83 -14.57 -7.49
CA ASP A 138 -8.05 -15.77 -7.83
C ASP A 138 -7.17 -15.61 -9.09
N GLU A 139 -6.80 -14.37 -9.45
CA GLU A 139 -6.04 -14.09 -10.66
C GLU A 139 -4.53 -14.36 -10.52
N THR A 140 -3.99 -14.26 -9.30
CA THR A 140 -2.58 -14.47 -9.00
C THR A 140 -2.40 -15.36 -7.76
N PRO A 141 -1.23 -15.98 -7.56
CA PRO A 141 -0.98 -16.80 -6.36
C PRO A 141 -1.17 -16.04 -5.04
N GLU A 142 -0.81 -14.76 -5.01
CA GLU A 142 -0.99 -13.86 -3.87
C GLU A 142 -2.43 -13.38 -3.69
N LEU A 143 -3.36 -13.82 -4.54
CA LEU A 143 -4.78 -13.43 -4.58
C LEU A 143 -4.98 -11.92 -4.78
N MET A 144 -4.20 -11.36 -5.70
CA MET A 144 -4.25 -9.96 -6.15
C MET A 144 -4.69 -9.86 -7.61
N PRO A 145 -5.27 -8.72 -8.04
CA PRO A 145 -5.52 -8.48 -9.46
C PRO A 145 -4.23 -8.48 -10.27
N MET A 146 -4.26 -9.13 -11.44
CA MET A 146 -3.09 -9.29 -12.31
C MET A 146 -2.44 -7.96 -12.73
N PRO A 147 -3.19 -6.91 -13.14
CA PRO A 147 -2.57 -5.67 -13.61
C PRO A 147 -1.70 -4.99 -12.54
N ILE A 148 -2.22 -4.85 -11.31
CA ILE A 148 -1.46 -4.21 -10.23
C ILE A 148 -0.32 -5.10 -9.74
N SER A 149 -0.51 -6.42 -9.66
CA SER A 149 0.55 -7.37 -9.30
C SER A 149 1.73 -7.26 -10.26
N LEU A 150 1.47 -7.27 -11.58
CA LEU A 150 2.52 -7.12 -12.58
C LEU A 150 3.16 -5.73 -12.55
N ALA A 151 2.37 -4.65 -12.39
CA ALA A 151 2.90 -3.31 -12.28
C ALA A 151 3.87 -3.16 -11.09
N HIS A 152 3.52 -3.71 -9.91
CA HIS A 152 4.42 -3.73 -8.75
C HIS A 152 5.69 -4.54 -9.00
N LYS A 153 5.56 -5.73 -9.58
CA LYS A 153 6.71 -6.58 -9.91
C LYS A 153 7.67 -5.90 -10.89
N LEU A 154 7.14 -5.19 -11.90
CA LEU A 154 7.95 -4.40 -12.84
C LEU A 154 8.67 -3.24 -12.13
N ALA A 155 7.97 -2.47 -11.28
CA ALA A 155 8.56 -1.37 -10.53
C ALA A 155 9.68 -1.85 -9.56
N LYS A 156 9.45 -2.99 -8.89
CA LYS A 156 10.42 -3.64 -8.01
C LYS A 156 11.63 -4.15 -8.79
N GLN A 157 11.42 -4.75 -9.98
CA GLN A 157 12.50 -5.21 -10.85
C GLN A 157 13.31 -4.05 -11.41
N LEU A 158 12.66 -2.94 -11.79
CA LEU A 158 13.33 -1.72 -12.24
C LEU A 158 14.28 -1.17 -11.16
N THR A 159 13.83 -1.12 -9.92
CA THR A 159 14.68 -0.73 -8.78
C THR A 159 15.80 -1.72 -8.53
N LYS A 160 15.53 -3.01 -8.64
CA LYS A 160 16.55 -4.05 -8.45
C LYS A 160 17.71 -3.90 -9.43
N VAL A 161 17.44 -3.82 -10.75
CA VAL A 161 18.49 -3.70 -11.77
C VAL A 161 19.27 -2.39 -11.69
N ARG A 162 18.67 -1.35 -11.11
CA ARG A 162 19.38 -0.11 -10.75
C ARG A 162 20.34 -0.32 -9.57
N LYS A 163 19.83 -0.88 -8.47
CA LYS A 163 20.60 -1.01 -7.21
C LYS A 163 21.72 -2.05 -7.29
N ASP A 164 21.54 -3.13 -8.04
CA ASP A 164 22.58 -4.16 -8.22
C ASP A 164 23.61 -3.80 -9.32
N GLY A 165 23.42 -2.66 -9.99
CA GLY A 165 24.35 -2.14 -11.00
C GLY A 165 24.21 -2.77 -12.38
N THR A 166 23.21 -3.66 -12.61
CA THR A 166 22.92 -4.23 -13.94
C THR A 166 22.65 -3.13 -14.97
N LEU A 167 21.88 -2.11 -14.57
CA LEU A 167 21.61 -0.92 -15.38
C LEU A 167 21.99 0.33 -14.58
N SER A 168 23.30 0.60 -14.49
CA SER A 168 23.90 1.64 -13.64
C SER A 168 23.49 3.06 -14.01
N TYR A 169 23.01 3.29 -15.22
CA TYR A 169 22.54 4.59 -15.71
C TYR A 169 21.10 4.94 -15.24
N LEU A 170 20.37 4.00 -14.62
CA LEU A 170 19.04 4.28 -14.08
C LEU A 170 19.12 5.11 -12.81
N ARG A 171 18.15 6.01 -12.66
CA ARG A 171 17.96 6.86 -11.48
C ARG A 171 16.73 6.41 -10.68
N PRO A 172 16.54 6.90 -9.44
CA PRO A 172 15.54 6.33 -8.54
C PRO A 172 14.09 6.46 -8.97
N ASP A 173 13.70 7.53 -9.68
CA ASP A 173 12.31 7.80 -10.07
C ASP A 173 11.88 6.95 -11.26
N GLY A 174 10.67 6.41 -11.17
CA GLY A 174 10.09 5.62 -12.26
C GLY A 174 8.66 5.22 -12.00
N LYS A 175 7.96 4.92 -13.11
CA LYS A 175 6.57 4.44 -13.13
C LYS A 175 6.44 3.25 -14.05
N THR A 176 5.54 2.36 -13.71
CA THR A 176 5.17 1.19 -14.51
C THR A 176 3.66 1.12 -14.65
N GLN A 177 3.17 0.67 -15.80
CA GLN A 177 1.75 0.49 -16.05
C GLN A 177 1.56 -0.76 -16.88
N VAL A 178 0.56 -1.56 -16.54
CA VAL A 178 0.20 -2.78 -17.25
C VAL A 178 -1.27 -2.75 -17.59
N THR A 179 -1.59 -2.98 -18.86
CA THR A 179 -2.95 -3.17 -19.37
C THR A 179 -3.15 -4.63 -19.71
N VAL A 180 -4.07 -5.28 -19.02
CA VAL A 180 -4.46 -6.68 -19.20
C VAL A 180 -5.73 -6.74 -20.04
N GLU A 181 -5.77 -7.67 -21.01
CA GLU A 181 -6.96 -7.99 -21.78
C GLU A 181 -7.71 -9.13 -21.10
N TYR A 182 -9.01 -8.93 -20.91
CA TYR A 182 -9.94 -9.90 -20.34
C TYR A 182 -11.00 -10.32 -21.36
N ASP A 183 -11.39 -11.59 -21.33
CA ASP A 183 -12.62 -12.11 -21.97
C ASP A 183 -13.52 -12.60 -20.82
N ASP A 184 -14.53 -11.82 -20.49
CA ASP A 184 -15.23 -11.87 -19.20
C ASP A 184 -14.25 -11.74 -18.03
N ASP A 185 -14.17 -12.76 -17.17
CA ASP A 185 -13.23 -12.81 -16.03
C ASP A 185 -11.94 -13.57 -16.34
N LYS A 186 -11.71 -13.96 -17.61
CA LYS A 186 -10.50 -14.69 -17.98
C LYS A 186 -9.45 -13.75 -18.55
N ILE A 187 -8.26 -13.82 -18.01
CA ILE A 187 -7.09 -13.15 -18.57
C ILE A 187 -6.74 -13.83 -19.91
N VAL A 188 -6.69 -13.02 -20.98
CA VAL A 188 -6.31 -13.50 -22.33
C VAL A 188 -4.92 -13.03 -22.74
N GLY A 189 -4.43 -11.95 -22.20
CA GLY A 189 -3.08 -11.47 -22.51
C GLY A 189 -2.79 -10.06 -21.97
N ILE A 190 -1.61 -9.60 -22.28
CA ILE A 190 -1.16 -8.24 -21.99
C ILE A 190 -1.26 -7.41 -23.27
N ASP A 191 -2.12 -6.39 -23.25
CA ASP A 191 -2.25 -5.43 -24.37
C ASP A 191 -1.11 -4.44 -24.39
N THR A 192 -0.80 -3.84 -23.22
CA THR A 192 0.18 -2.74 -23.15
C THR A 192 1.02 -2.79 -21.88
N VAL A 193 2.32 -2.51 -22.03
CA VAL A 193 3.26 -2.25 -20.93
C VAL A 193 3.87 -0.88 -21.14
N VAL A 194 3.80 -0.01 -20.12
CA VAL A 194 4.46 1.30 -20.12
C VAL A 194 5.46 1.35 -18.98
N ILE A 195 6.69 1.78 -19.27
CA ILE A 195 7.72 2.07 -18.26
C ILE A 195 8.27 3.46 -18.53
N SER A 196 8.18 4.33 -17.54
CA SER A 196 8.87 5.61 -17.51
C SER A 196 9.91 5.56 -16.40
N THR A 197 11.17 5.83 -16.73
CA THR A 197 12.27 5.75 -15.75
C THR A 197 13.24 6.89 -15.93
N GLN A 198 13.64 7.48 -14.83
CA GLN A 198 14.70 8.46 -14.77
C GLN A 198 16.05 7.80 -15.11
N HIS A 199 16.90 8.51 -15.86
CA HIS A 199 18.16 7.97 -16.37
C HIS A 199 19.23 9.04 -16.49
N ASP A 200 20.48 8.62 -16.65
CA ASP A 200 21.60 9.51 -16.97
C ASP A 200 21.47 10.15 -18.35
N GLU A 201 22.08 11.30 -18.52
CA GLU A 201 22.01 12.09 -19.75
C GLU A 201 22.64 11.39 -20.96
N ASP A 202 23.68 10.61 -20.71
CA ASP A 202 24.57 10.03 -21.73
C ASP A 202 24.04 8.75 -22.39
N VAL A 203 22.88 8.20 -21.92
CA VAL A 203 22.30 6.97 -22.47
C VAL A 203 21.21 7.29 -23.51
N THR A 204 21.18 6.54 -24.60
CA THR A 204 20.17 6.69 -25.64
C THR A 204 18.85 6.01 -25.28
N LEU A 205 17.73 6.53 -25.77
CA LEU A 205 16.40 5.93 -25.57
C LEU A 205 16.29 4.53 -26.19
N GLU A 206 16.99 4.28 -27.29
CA GLU A 206 17.03 2.97 -27.92
C GLU A 206 17.71 1.93 -26.99
N GLN A 207 18.83 2.31 -26.38
CA GLN A 207 19.51 1.46 -25.40
C GLN A 207 18.62 1.19 -24.19
N ILE A 208 18.03 2.24 -23.60
CA ILE A 208 17.08 2.10 -22.48
C ILE A 208 15.95 1.15 -22.83
N ARG A 209 15.31 1.30 -23.99
CA ARG A 209 14.23 0.44 -24.44
C ARG A 209 14.66 -1.02 -24.55
N LYS A 210 15.81 -1.28 -25.17
CA LYS A 210 16.36 -2.64 -25.33
C LYS A 210 16.63 -3.30 -23.98
N ASP A 211 17.29 -2.57 -23.09
CA ASP A 211 17.68 -3.07 -21.78
C ASP A 211 16.46 -3.31 -20.87
N LEU A 212 15.47 -2.41 -20.86
CA LEU A 212 14.27 -2.60 -20.06
C LEU A 212 13.42 -3.79 -20.55
N ILE A 213 13.37 -4.04 -21.86
CA ILE A 213 12.71 -5.25 -22.39
C ILE A 213 13.43 -6.50 -21.87
N GLU A 214 14.77 -6.54 -21.92
CA GLU A 214 15.55 -7.70 -21.57
C GLU A 214 15.62 -7.95 -20.05
N TYR A 215 15.90 -6.92 -19.27
CA TYR A 215 16.20 -7.06 -17.85
C TYR A 215 15.03 -6.75 -16.90
N VAL A 216 13.96 -6.11 -17.40
CA VAL A 216 12.81 -5.75 -16.57
C VAL A 216 11.53 -6.43 -17.03
N ILE A 217 11.16 -6.34 -18.32
CA ILE A 217 9.86 -6.84 -18.80
C ILE A 217 9.87 -8.37 -18.90
N LYS A 218 10.82 -8.94 -19.65
CA LYS A 218 10.88 -10.40 -19.88
C LYS A 218 11.01 -11.24 -18.60
N PRO A 219 11.77 -10.83 -17.56
CA PRO A 219 11.85 -11.60 -16.32
C PRO A 219 10.56 -11.58 -15.48
N ILE A 220 9.66 -10.64 -15.71
CA ILE A 220 8.48 -10.40 -14.87
C ILE A 220 7.18 -10.84 -15.55
N ILE A 221 7.01 -10.51 -16.83
CA ILE A 221 5.76 -10.82 -17.53
C ILE A 221 5.88 -12.21 -18.13
N PRO A 222 4.97 -13.15 -17.80
CA PRO A 222 4.93 -14.49 -18.40
C PRO A 222 4.85 -14.41 -19.93
N SER A 223 5.71 -15.16 -20.60
CA SER A 223 5.83 -15.12 -22.07
C SER A 223 4.53 -15.51 -22.78
N GLU A 224 3.74 -16.38 -22.18
CA GLU A 224 2.42 -16.82 -22.67
C GLU A 224 1.35 -15.74 -22.66
N LEU A 225 1.54 -14.66 -21.86
CA LEU A 225 0.64 -13.52 -21.83
C LEU A 225 1.04 -12.41 -22.82
N MET A 226 2.21 -12.52 -23.45
CA MET A 226 2.69 -11.56 -24.45
C MET A 226 2.63 -12.17 -25.85
N ASN A 227 2.33 -11.33 -26.83
CA ASN A 227 2.35 -11.70 -28.24
C ASN A 227 2.86 -10.53 -29.11
N GLU A 228 2.87 -10.71 -30.42
CA GLU A 228 3.34 -9.68 -31.38
C GLU A 228 2.55 -8.37 -31.36
N ASN A 229 1.32 -8.40 -30.84
CA ASN A 229 0.46 -7.22 -30.74
C ASN A 229 0.63 -6.48 -29.41
N THR A 230 1.36 -7.05 -28.44
CA THR A 230 1.63 -6.39 -27.16
C THR A 230 2.45 -5.12 -27.36
N LYS A 231 1.88 -3.98 -26.97
CA LYS A 231 2.51 -2.67 -27.10
C LYS A 231 3.46 -2.41 -25.92
N ILE A 232 4.68 -2.01 -26.21
CA ILE A 232 5.67 -1.66 -25.19
C ILE A 232 6.11 -0.21 -25.38
N PHE A 233 5.82 0.64 -24.41
CA PHE A 233 6.23 2.04 -24.37
C PHE A 233 7.28 2.24 -23.28
N VAL A 234 8.44 2.76 -23.66
CA VAL A 234 9.53 3.13 -22.76
C VAL A 234 9.85 4.59 -22.93
N ASN A 235 9.74 5.38 -21.88
CA ASN A 235 9.92 6.84 -21.88
C ASN A 235 9.27 7.50 -23.11
N PRO A 236 7.95 7.35 -23.32
CA PRO A 236 7.29 7.81 -24.56
C PRO A 236 7.37 9.31 -24.78
N THR A 237 7.62 10.10 -23.75
CA THR A 237 7.87 11.54 -23.82
C THR A 237 9.29 11.89 -24.25
N GLY A 238 10.18 10.88 -24.34
CA GLY A 238 11.59 11.05 -24.65
C GLY A 238 12.48 11.08 -23.41
N ARG A 239 13.23 12.16 -23.22
CA ARG A 239 14.22 12.31 -22.16
C ARG A 239 13.57 12.42 -20.77
N PHE A 240 14.07 11.62 -19.79
CA PHE A 240 13.64 11.70 -18.39
C PHE A 240 14.89 11.74 -17.48
N VAL A 241 15.63 12.82 -17.52
CA VAL A 241 16.85 13.06 -16.72
C VAL A 241 16.51 13.80 -15.43
N ILE A 242 15.62 14.80 -15.50
CA ILE A 242 15.11 15.50 -14.32
C ILE A 242 13.92 14.71 -13.78
N GLY A 243 14.02 14.24 -12.55
CA GLY A 243 12.99 13.44 -11.87
C GLY A 243 13.13 13.54 -10.33
N GLY A 244 12.37 12.70 -9.64
CA GLY A 244 12.31 12.76 -8.18
C GLY A 244 11.72 14.08 -7.67
N PRO A 245 11.99 14.48 -6.42
CA PRO A 245 11.44 15.71 -5.81
C PRO A 245 11.81 17.02 -6.51
N VAL A 246 12.79 16.99 -7.41
CA VAL A 246 13.14 18.14 -8.28
C VAL A 246 12.22 18.24 -9.48
N GLY A 247 11.79 17.12 -10.03
CA GLY A 247 10.89 17.09 -11.19
C GLY A 247 9.44 17.33 -10.82
N ASP A 248 9.01 16.80 -9.68
CA ASP A 248 7.63 16.92 -9.16
C ASP A 248 7.64 16.84 -7.63
N SER A 249 6.74 17.58 -6.98
CA SER A 249 6.63 17.56 -5.52
C SER A 249 5.91 16.31 -5.04
N GLY A 250 6.41 15.71 -3.94
CA GLY A 250 5.82 14.57 -3.27
C GLY A 250 5.04 14.95 -2.02
N LEU A 251 4.02 14.15 -1.72
CA LEU A 251 3.27 14.18 -0.46
C LEU A 251 2.93 12.76 -0.01
N THR A 252 2.93 12.55 1.31
CA THR A 252 2.41 11.32 1.92
C THR A 252 0.94 11.11 1.52
N GLY A 253 0.59 9.87 1.16
CA GLY A 253 -0.80 9.50 0.91
C GLY A 253 -1.37 9.90 -0.44
N ARG A 254 -0.54 10.20 -1.43
CA ARG A 254 -0.99 10.52 -2.81
C ARG A 254 -0.94 9.35 -3.78
N LYS A 255 -0.59 8.16 -3.32
CA LYS A 255 -0.52 6.93 -4.14
C LYS A 255 -1.41 5.81 -3.58
N ILE A 256 -2.57 6.18 -3.01
CA ILE A 256 -3.45 5.26 -2.28
C ILE A 256 -4.01 4.12 -3.16
N ILE A 257 -4.17 4.33 -4.45
CA ILE A 257 -4.62 3.30 -5.39
C ILE A 257 -3.48 2.34 -5.74
N VAL A 258 -2.25 2.85 -5.86
CA VAL A 258 -1.02 2.04 -5.97
C VAL A 258 -0.80 1.21 -4.70
N ASP A 259 -1.07 1.77 -3.54
CA ASP A 259 -0.91 1.09 -2.24
C ASP A 259 -1.88 -0.06 -2.04
N THR A 260 -2.98 -0.10 -2.77
CA THR A 260 -4.07 -1.07 -2.62
C THR A 260 -4.22 -1.99 -3.83
N TYR A 261 -5.22 -1.80 -4.68
CA TYR A 261 -5.61 -2.81 -5.68
C TYR A 261 -5.58 -2.28 -7.12
N GLY A 262 -4.92 -1.14 -7.38
CA GLY A 262 -4.77 -0.60 -8.73
C GLY A 262 -6.06 -0.24 -9.44
N GLY A 263 -7.13 0.03 -8.68
CA GLY A 263 -8.44 0.40 -9.22
C GLY A 263 -9.46 -0.75 -9.31
N PHE A 264 -9.09 -1.97 -8.96
CA PHE A 264 -10.03 -3.12 -8.97
C PHE A 264 -11.07 -3.06 -7.85
N SER A 265 -10.75 -2.46 -6.72
CA SER A 265 -11.62 -2.28 -5.57
C SER A 265 -11.99 -0.81 -5.39
N ARG A 266 -13.11 -0.58 -4.71
CA ARG A 266 -13.42 0.72 -4.13
C ARG A 266 -12.33 1.12 -3.13
N HIS A 267 -12.25 2.41 -2.79
CA HIS A 267 -11.31 2.94 -1.81
C HIS A 267 -12.02 3.95 -0.91
N GLY A 268 -11.75 3.91 0.38
CA GLY A 268 -12.36 4.84 1.35
C GLY A 268 -11.73 6.24 1.39
N GLY A 269 -10.57 6.41 0.76
CA GLY A 269 -9.84 7.70 0.68
C GLY A 269 -8.71 7.84 1.71
N GLY A 270 -8.67 7.00 2.76
CA GLY A 270 -7.65 7.06 3.80
C GLY A 270 -6.27 6.58 3.31
N ALA A 271 -5.23 7.35 3.58
CA ALA A 271 -3.84 6.93 3.37
C ALA A 271 -3.34 6.06 4.52
N PHE A 272 -2.33 5.22 4.25
CA PHE A 272 -1.74 4.29 5.23
C PHE A 272 -0.49 4.86 5.89
N SER A 273 0.48 5.29 5.10
CA SER A 273 1.81 5.68 5.57
C SER A 273 1.76 6.79 6.61
N GLY A 274 2.61 6.66 7.62
CA GLY A 274 2.73 7.62 8.72
C GLY A 274 1.68 7.48 9.83
N LYS A 275 0.70 6.59 9.69
CA LYS A 275 -0.37 6.37 10.67
C LYS A 275 -0.09 5.16 11.55
N ASP A 276 -0.18 5.33 12.88
CA ASP A 276 -0.09 4.22 13.82
C ASP A 276 -1.33 3.30 13.76
N PRO A 277 -1.27 2.08 14.33
CA PRO A 277 -2.34 1.09 14.22
C PRO A 277 -3.71 1.49 14.79
N THR A 278 -3.82 2.52 15.61
CA THR A 278 -5.11 3.00 16.13
C THR A 278 -5.95 3.70 15.05
N LYS A 279 -5.32 4.13 13.97
CA LYS A 279 -5.98 4.75 12.82
C LYS A 279 -6.60 3.67 11.95
N VAL A 280 -7.94 3.60 11.96
CA VAL A 280 -8.72 2.60 11.20
C VAL A 280 -8.52 2.68 9.70
N ASP A 281 -8.17 3.83 9.14
CA ASP A 281 -7.77 3.98 7.74
C ASP A 281 -6.72 2.95 7.33
N ARG A 282 -5.77 2.65 8.21
CA ARG A 282 -4.73 1.65 8.01
C ARG A 282 -5.14 0.28 8.52
N SER A 283 -5.46 0.17 9.79
CA SER A 283 -5.69 -1.11 10.45
C SER A 283 -6.90 -1.86 9.89
N ALA A 284 -8.02 -1.17 9.68
CA ALA A 284 -9.22 -1.79 9.14
C ALA A 284 -9.14 -2.07 7.64
N ALA A 285 -8.37 -1.31 6.86
CA ALA A 285 -8.09 -1.64 5.47
C ALA A 285 -7.27 -2.94 5.36
N TYR A 286 -6.26 -3.14 6.20
CA TYR A 286 -5.50 -4.39 6.26
C TYR A 286 -6.39 -5.55 6.72
N TYR A 287 -7.27 -5.31 7.70
CA TYR A 287 -8.18 -6.35 8.17
C TYR A 287 -9.23 -6.72 7.13
N SER A 288 -9.75 -5.74 6.38
CA SER A 288 -10.65 -5.99 5.25
C SER A 288 -9.96 -6.84 4.16
N ARG A 289 -8.66 -6.60 3.88
CA ARG A 289 -7.86 -7.47 3.02
C ARG A 289 -7.75 -8.89 3.59
N TYR A 290 -7.47 -9.02 4.87
CA TYR A 290 -7.39 -10.33 5.55
C TYR A 290 -8.68 -11.12 5.41
N ILE A 291 -9.83 -10.49 5.62
CA ILE A 291 -11.15 -11.11 5.45
C ILE A 291 -11.36 -11.55 4.00
N ALA A 292 -11.20 -10.63 3.04
CA ALA A 292 -11.41 -10.90 1.61
C ALA A 292 -10.50 -12.05 1.12
N LYS A 293 -9.23 -12.03 1.54
CA LYS A 293 -8.25 -13.07 1.17
C LYS A 293 -8.64 -14.44 1.70
N ASN A 294 -9.11 -14.54 2.94
CA ASN A 294 -9.56 -15.80 3.51
C ASN A 294 -10.83 -16.34 2.82
N ILE A 295 -11.77 -15.48 2.42
CA ILE A 295 -12.96 -15.89 1.65
C ILE A 295 -12.58 -16.50 0.30
N VAL A 296 -11.66 -15.84 -0.44
CA VAL A 296 -11.21 -16.34 -1.74
C VAL A 296 -10.35 -17.61 -1.57
N ALA A 297 -9.46 -17.66 -0.59
CA ALA A 297 -8.65 -18.84 -0.28
C ALA A 297 -9.51 -20.05 0.12
N ALA A 298 -10.63 -19.83 0.83
CA ALA A 298 -11.63 -20.85 1.17
C ALA A 298 -12.45 -21.33 -0.05
N LYS A 299 -12.23 -20.73 -1.23
CA LYS A 299 -13.00 -20.98 -2.47
C LYS A 299 -14.50 -20.73 -2.30
N LEU A 300 -14.86 -19.83 -1.39
CA LEU A 300 -16.23 -19.38 -1.20
C LEU A 300 -16.66 -18.38 -2.29
N ALA A 301 -15.70 -17.66 -2.88
CA ALA A 301 -15.88 -16.79 -4.03
C ALA A 301 -14.59 -16.75 -4.86
N LYS A 302 -14.68 -16.36 -6.16
CA LYS A 302 -13.50 -16.06 -6.99
C LYS A 302 -13.00 -14.62 -6.77
N LYS A 303 -13.92 -13.71 -6.43
CA LYS A 303 -13.67 -12.30 -6.15
C LYS A 303 -14.44 -11.94 -4.89
N CYS A 304 -13.84 -11.14 -4.03
CA CYS A 304 -14.47 -10.66 -2.82
C CYS A 304 -13.99 -9.27 -2.48
N GLU A 305 -14.94 -8.35 -2.27
CA GLU A 305 -14.70 -7.03 -1.69
C GLU A 305 -15.39 -6.96 -0.33
N ILE A 306 -14.67 -6.43 0.65
CA ILE A 306 -15.16 -6.18 2.01
C ILE A 306 -15.17 -4.67 2.24
N GLN A 307 -16.26 -4.15 2.82
CA GLN A 307 -16.27 -2.81 3.40
C GLN A 307 -16.47 -2.93 4.90
N LEU A 308 -15.61 -2.25 5.66
CA LEU A 308 -15.81 -1.95 7.07
C LEU A 308 -16.03 -0.44 7.22
N ALA A 309 -17.01 -0.04 8.04
CA ALA A 309 -17.25 1.36 8.34
C ALA A 309 -17.31 1.60 9.84
N TYR A 310 -16.77 2.75 10.28
CA TYR A 310 -16.68 3.12 11.69
C TYR A 310 -17.21 4.53 11.92
N ALA A 311 -17.66 4.77 13.16
CA ALA A 311 -17.87 6.09 13.71
C ALA A 311 -16.74 6.40 14.72
N ILE A 312 -16.27 7.64 14.75
CA ILE A 312 -15.21 8.07 15.70
C ILE A 312 -15.62 7.74 17.15
N GLY A 313 -14.71 7.18 17.92
CA GLY A 313 -14.93 6.83 19.33
C GLY A 313 -15.79 5.58 19.57
N VAL A 314 -16.30 4.91 18.54
CA VAL A 314 -17.07 3.67 18.65
C VAL A 314 -16.19 2.48 18.30
N ALA A 315 -16.21 1.43 19.13
CA ALA A 315 -15.38 0.24 18.91
C ALA A 315 -15.99 -0.69 17.84
N LYS A 316 -17.30 -0.92 17.89
CA LYS A 316 -17.96 -1.80 16.93
C LYS A 316 -18.11 -1.12 15.57
N PRO A 317 -17.84 -1.82 14.43
CA PRO A 317 -18.13 -1.24 13.12
C PRO A 317 -19.62 -0.93 12.98
N VAL A 318 -19.94 0.19 12.32
CA VAL A 318 -21.33 0.58 12.04
C VAL A 318 -21.92 -0.23 10.89
N SER A 319 -21.08 -0.81 10.03
CA SER A 319 -21.50 -1.74 8.98
C SER A 319 -20.36 -2.63 8.52
N ILE A 320 -20.73 -3.85 8.10
CA ILE A 320 -19.87 -4.81 7.39
C ILE A 320 -20.61 -5.20 6.11
N MET A 321 -19.97 -4.99 4.95
CA MET A 321 -20.50 -5.39 3.66
C MET A 321 -19.57 -6.40 3.01
N VAL A 322 -20.15 -7.42 2.40
CA VAL A 322 -19.44 -8.39 1.55
C VAL A 322 -20.06 -8.32 0.15
N ASP A 323 -19.21 -8.20 -0.87
CA ASP A 323 -19.62 -8.28 -2.27
C ASP A 323 -18.73 -9.29 -3.01
N THR A 324 -19.34 -10.34 -3.53
CA THR A 324 -18.66 -11.39 -4.29
C THR A 324 -18.81 -11.25 -5.79
N PHE A 325 -19.41 -10.16 -6.27
CA PHE A 325 -19.64 -9.89 -7.70
C PHE A 325 -20.36 -11.05 -8.42
N GLY A 326 -21.21 -11.79 -7.69
CA GLY A 326 -21.93 -12.95 -8.21
C GLY A 326 -21.05 -14.19 -8.46
N THR A 327 -19.82 -14.24 -7.94
CA THR A 327 -18.91 -15.38 -8.13
C THR A 327 -19.01 -16.45 -7.04
N SER A 328 -19.87 -16.24 -6.04
CA SER A 328 -20.15 -17.18 -4.94
C SER A 328 -21.45 -17.94 -5.18
N LYS A 329 -21.55 -19.15 -4.63
CA LYS A 329 -22.81 -19.88 -4.49
C LYS A 329 -23.64 -19.45 -3.27
N TYR A 330 -23.01 -18.75 -2.31
CA TYR A 330 -23.65 -18.16 -1.15
C TYR A 330 -24.05 -16.72 -1.45
N SER A 331 -25.09 -16.24 -0.82
CA SER A 331 -25.47 -14.83 -0.87
C SER A 331 -24.45 -13.96 -0.14
N ASN A 332 -24.40 -12.69 -0.50
CA ASN A 332 -23.54 -11.72 0.20
C ASN A 332 -23.94 -11.60 1.69
N GLU A 333 -25.22 -11.75 2.05
CA GLU A 333 -25.73 -11.73 3.42
C GLU A 333 -25.24 -12.95 4.23
N GLU A 334 -25.29 -14.16 3.66
CA GLU A 334 -24.77 -15.38 4.33
C GLU A 334 -23.29 -15.24 4.60
N LEU A 335 -22.52 -14.69 3.66
CA LEU A 335 -21.08 -14.46 3.85
C LEU A 335 -20.81 -13.34 4.86
N ALA A 336 -21.59 -12.25 4.88
CA ALA A 336 -21.46 -11.20 5.89
C ALA A 336 -21.72 -11.76 7.31
N ASN A 337 -22.75 -12.58 7.50
CA ASN A 337 -23.04 -13.25 8.75
C ASN A 337 -21.92 -14.22 9.18
N ALA A 338 -21.26 -14.89 8.22
CA ALA A 338 -20.10 -15.73 8.51
C ALA A 338 -18.88 -14.88 8.92
N VAL A 339 -18.66 -13.74 8.27
CA VAL A 339 -17.61 -12.78 8.63
C VAL A 339 -17.81 -12.28 10.06
N GLU A 340 -19.00 -11.85 10.45
CA GLU A 340 -19.31 -11.39 11.80
C GLU A 340 -19.05 -12.44 12.88
N LYS A 341 -19.23 -13.73 12.55
CA LYS A 341 -18.99 -14.85 13.49
C LYS A 341 -17.49 -15.17 13.65
N VAL A 342 -16.70 -14.97 12.59
CA VAL A 342 -15.31 -15.45 12.52
C VAL A 342 -14.31 -14.33 12.82
N PHE A 343 -14.65 -13.08 12.49
CA PHE A 343 -13.74 -11.95 12.54
C PHE A 343 -14.25 -10.88 13.51
N ASP A 344 -13.46 -10.58 14.51
CA ASP A 344 -13.71 -9.44 15.38
C ASP A 344 -13.13 -8.18 14.79
N CYS A 345 -13.99 -7.32 14.26
CA CYS A 345 -13.63 -6.11 13.54
C CYS A 345 -13.45 -4.88 14.45
N ARG A 346 -13.38 -5.02 15.78
CA ARG A 346 -13.11 -3.92 16.69
C ARG A 346 -11.63 -3.48 16.60
N PRO A 347 -11.29 -2.18 16.66
CA PRO A 347 -9.93 -1.69 16.45
C PRO A 347 -8.87 -2.38 17.31
N GLN A 348 -9.11 -2.53 18.62
CA GLN A 348 -8.19 -3.21 19.54
C GLN A 348 -7.94 -4.67 19.14
N SER A 349 -9.00 -5.37 18.76
CA SER A 349 -8.92 -6.77 18.31
C SER A 349 -8.14 -6.89 16.99
N ILE A 350 -8.37 -6.00 16.04
CA ILE A 350 -7.61 -5.91 14.77
C ILE A 350 -6.12 -5.75 15.04
N ILE A 351 -5.74 -4.76 15.87
CA ILE A 351 -4.35 -4.47 16.22
C ILE A 351 -3.68 -5.73 16.79
N ARG A 352 -4.34 -6.41 17.69
CA ARG A 352 -3.84 -7.64 18.31
C ARG A 352 -3.74 -8.80 17.32
N GLN A 353 -4.80 -9.06 16.55
CA GLN A 353 -4.86 -10.19 15.59
C GLN A 353 -3.82 -10.05 14.48
N LEU A 354 -3.64 -8.85 13.96
CA LEU A 354 -2.67 -8.56 12.89
C LEU A 354 -1.29 -8.16 13.41
N LYS A 355 -1.06 -8.17 14.75
CA LYS A 355 0.21 -7.79 15.40
C LYS A 355 0.77 -6.46 14.90
N LEU A 356 -0.11 -5.47 14.70
CA LEU A 356 0.25 -4.23 14.03
C LEU A 356 1.28 -3.39 14.79
N THR A 357 1.37 -3.50 16.11
CA THR A 357 2.42 -2.83 16.91
C THR A 357 3.81 -3.49 16.80
N GLU A 358 3.90 -4.66 16.14
CA GLU A 358 5.15 -5.39 15.90
C GLU A 358 5.56 -5.32 14.41
N THR A 359 4.65 -4.87 13.55
CA THR A 359 4.85 -4.76 12.11
C THR A 359 5.90 -3.70 11.78
N LYS A 360 6.72 -3.98 10.77
CA LYS A 360 7.60 -2.99 10.14
C LYS A 360 6.91 -2.40 8.92
N TYR A 361 6.66 -1.11 8.96
CA TYR A 361 5.87 -0.41 7.94
C TYR A 361 6.70 0.13 6.78
N LEU A 362 7.94 0.55 7.00
CA LEU A 362 8.82 1.06 5.95
C LEU A 362 8.90 0.16 4.70
N PRO A 363 9.04 -1.18 4.80
CA PRO A 363 9.07 -2.05 3.62
C PRO A 363 7.76 -2.09 2.83
N LEU A 364 6.64 -1.69 3.44
CA LEU A 364 5.31 -1.64 2.82
C LEU A 364 5.07 -0.35 2.05
N ALA A 365 5.76 0.73 2.41
CA ALA A 365 5.55 2.06 1.86
C ALA A 365 5.88 2.18 0.35
N ALA A 366 6.46 1.15 -0.26
CA ALA A 366 6.68 1.06 -1.70
C ALA A 366 6.25 -0.30 -2.23
N TYR A 367 5.77 -0.33 -3.49
CA TYR A 367 5.32 -1.55 -4.21
C TYR A 367 4.05 -2.19 -3.65
N GLY A 368 3.16 -1.39 -3.05
CA GLY A 368 1.88 -1.80 -2.50
C GLY A 368 1.95 -2.42 -1.09
N HIS A 369 0.85 -2.33 -0.36
CA HIS A 369 0.70 -2.88 0.99
C HIS A 369 0.05 -4.27 1.00
N MET A 370 -0.57 -4.67 -0.13
CA MET A 370 -1.30 -5.92 -0.29
C MET A 370 -0.55 -6.89 -1.21
N GLY A 371 -0.76 -8.20 -1.01
CA GLY A 371 -0.05 -9.24 -1.77
C GLY A 371 1.42 -9.38 -1.37
N ARG A 372 1.80 -8.97 -0.15
CA ARG A 372 3.19 -8.91 0.33
C ARG A 372 3.53 -10.08 1.26
N GLU A 373 3.24 -11.30 0.81
CA GLU A 373 3.50 -12.54 1.58
C GLU A 373 4.98 -12.68 1.97
N GLU A 374 5.88 -12.18 1.13
CA GLU A 374 7.32 -12.22 1.38
C GLU A 374 7.77 -11.42 2.60
N LEU A 375 6.94 -10.50 3.09
CA LEU A 375 7.20 -9.72 4.30
C LEU A 375 6.65 -10.39 5.57
N GLY A 376 5.93 -11.51 5.44
CA GLY A 376 5.38 -12.27 6.56
C GLY A 376 4.28 -11.55 7.34
N VAL A 377 3.61 -10.59 6.73
CA VAL A 377 2.56 -9.78 7.38
C VAL A 377 1.29 -10.59 7.64
N GLU A 378 0.65 -10.35 8.78
CA GLU A 378 -0.47 -11.16 9.26
C GLU A 378 -1.72 -11.08 8.35
N TRP A 379 -1.98 -9.94 7.69
CA TRP A 379 -3.15 -9.79 6.81
C TRP A 379 -3.06 -10.53 5.47
N GLU A 380 -1.90 -11.10 5.15
CA GLU A 380 -1.74 -11.98 4.00
C GLU A 380 -1.88 -13.48 4.36
N LYS A 381 -2.12 -13.82 5.62
CA LYS A 381 -2.36 -15.21 6.04
C LYS A 381 -3.77 -15.69 5.70
N THR A 382 -3.89 -16.99 5.44
CA THR A 382 -5.17 -17.65 5.10
C THR A 382 -5.61 -18.65 6.18
N ASN A 383 -5.32 -18.34 7.44
CA ASN A 383 -5.51 -19.20 8.59
C ASN A 383 -6.94 -19.22 9.15
N LYS A 384 -7.89 -18.50 8.54
CA LYS A 384 -9.32 -18.49 8.88
C LYS A 384 -10.21 -19.30 7.93
N VAL A 385 -9.63 -20.01 6.98
CA VAL A 385 -10.33 -20.80 5.97
C VAL A 385 -11.27 -21.84 6.63
N ASP A 386 -10.75 -22.65 7.57
CA ASP A 386 -11.55 -23.71 8.21
C ASP A 386 -12.69 -23.15 9.06
N GLU A 387 -12.46 -22.01 9.72
CA GLU A 387 -13.49 -21.34 10.53
C GLU A 387 -14.61 -20.78 9.64
N LEU A 388 -14.24 -20.15 8.50
CA LEU A 388 -15.20 -19.67 7.51
C LEU A 388 -16.04 -20.80 6.92
N LEU A 389 -15.41 -21.90 6.50
CA LEU A 389 -16.13 -23.05 5.95
C LEU A 389 -17.15 -23.64 6.93
N LYS A 390 -16.83 -23.65 8.24
CA LYS A 390 -17.78 -24.07 9.28
C LYS A 390 -18.89 -23.06 9.53
N ALA A 391 -18.62 -21.77 9.31
CA ALA A 391 -19.59 -20.71 9.59
C ALA A 391 -20.66 -20.58 8.49
N VAL A 392 -20.35 -20.98 7.24
CA VAL A 392 -21.28 -20.96 6.09
C VAL A 392 -21.96 -22.30 5.87
N GLY A 393 -21.51 -23.38 6.45
CA GLY A 393 -22.01 -24.73 6.23
C GLY A 393 -22.73 -25.32 7.34
#